data_1ca4b99754797af7a94ca91fb19e224a
#
_entry.id   1ca4b99754797af7a94ca91fb19e224a
#
_cell.length_a   1.000
_cell.length_b   1.000
_cell.length_c   1.000
_cell.angle_alpha   90.00
_cell.angle_beta   90.00
_cell.angle_gamma   90.00
#
_symmetry.space_group_name_H-M   'P 1'
#
loop_
_entity.id
_entity.type
_entity.pdbx_description
1 polymer ?
#
loop_
_entity_poly.entity_id
_entity_poly.type
_entity_poly.pdbx_seq_one_letter_code
_entity_poly.pdbx_strand_id
1 'polypeptide(L)'
;LFLLIIVISSYSLLLLKSVSRAFESTNYFKTQLVAIILGMVGAWILTLIDYNAIASFWYLIAGFSIFLMVYTLLFGISIESTDGVNAKAWINLGVTTFQSSELVKIAFMITFAKHLSILKERELLRRFVHVALLGVHALIPIGLCHLQGDDGAAMIFFCMFLAMSFGAGVQLRYFIGLFAAIGVAFPFVWRYLLDDYQRDRFT
;
A
#
# COMPACT_ATOMS: atom_id res chain seq x y z
N LEU A 1 -10.34 12.88 -14.83
CA LEU A 1 -9.44 11.87 -14.29
C LEU A 1 -8.80 11.05 -15.42
N PHE A 2 -9.58 10.39 -16.31
CA PHE A 2 -9.05 9.55 -17.41
C PHE A 2 -8.07 10.31 -18.32
N LEU A 3 -8.38 11.57 -18.68
CA LEU A 3 -7.48 12.39 -19.49
C LEU A 3 -6.11 12.58 -18.81
N LEU A 4 -6.11 12.85 -17.50
CA LEU A 4 -4.88 13.01 -16.72
C LEU A 4 -4.05 11.71 -16.72
N ILE A 5 -4.70 10.57 -16.54
CA ILE A 5 -4.06 9.25 -16.57
C ILE A 5 -3.43 9.01 -17.96
N ILE A 6 -4.14 9.30 -19.02
CA ILE A 6 -3.63 9.16 -20.41
C ILE A 6 -2.40 10.04 -20.61
N VAL A 7 -2.43 11.30 -20.19
CA VAL A 7 -1.29 12.23 -20.35
C VAL A 7 -0.06 11.72 -19.58
N ILE A 8 -0.22 11.35 -18.29
CA ILE A 8 0.88 10.85 -17.47
C ILE A 8 1.42 9.53 -18.02
N SER A 9 0.55 8.62 -18.43
CA SER A 9 0.95 7.34 -19.03
C SER A 9 1.68 7.51 -20.35
N SER A 10 1.24 8.44 -21.19
CA SER A 10 1.93 8.77 -22.45
C SER A 10 3.32 9.34 -22.22
N TYR A 11 3.45 10.23 -21.21
CA TYR A 11 4.75 10.76 -20.80
C TYR A 11 5.68 9.66 -20.28
N SER A 12 5.17 8.77 -19.43
CA SER A 12 5.92 7.60 -18.95
C SER A 12 6.43 6.70 -20.10
N LEU A 13 5.57 6.43 -21.11
CA LEU A 13 5.97 5.64 -22.28
C LEU A 13 7.06 6.31 -23.11
N LEU A 14 7.03 7.65 -23.26
CA LEU A 14 8.06 8.40 -23.95
C LEU A 14 9.41 8.30 -23.23
N LEU A 15 9.42 8.44 -21.90
CA LEU A 15 10.63 8.27 -21.10
C LEU A 15 11.18 6.85 -21.20
N LEU A 16 10.34 5.83 -21.05
CA LEU A 16 10.77 4.43 -21.16
C LEU A 16 11.29 4.07 -22.56
N LYS A 17 10.72 4.65 -23.61
CA LYS A 17 11.24 4.48 -24.96
C LYS A 17 12.65 5.04 -25.10
N SER A 18 12.94 6.18 -24.48
CA SER A 18 14.29 6.77 -24.45
C SER A 18 15.27 5.89 -23.67
N VAL A 19 14.87 5.44 -22.49
CA VAL A 19 15.68 4.53 -21.64
C VAL A 19 15.94 3.19 -22.33
N SER A 20 14.91 2.59 -22.94
CA SER A 20 15.04 1.31 -23.66
C SER A 20 16.03 1.38 -24.82
N ARG A 21 16.13 2.54 -25.47
CA ARG A 21 17.13 2.76 -26.53
C ARG A 21 18.56 2.85 -25.97
N ALA A 22 18.72 3.46 -24.79
CA ALA A 22 20.02 3.63 -24.16
C ALA A 22 20.58 2.31 -23.59
N PHE A 23 19.72 1.39 -23.15
CA PHE A 23 20.10 0.12 -22.53
C PHE A 23 19.85 -1.10 -23.41
N GLU A 24 19.55 -0.93 -24.71
CA GLU A 24 19.24 -2.00 -25.68
C GLU A 24 18.16 -3.00 -25.22
N SER A 25 17.29 -2.61 -24.29
CA SER A 25 16.25 -3.46 -23.71
C SER A 25 14.86 -2.98 -24.11
N THR A 26 14.21 -3.70 -25.03
CA THR A 26 12.85 -3.38 -25.51
C THR A 26 11.74 -3.91 -24.61
N ASN A 27 12.05 -4.74 -23.62
CA ASN A 27 11.03 -5.40 -22.79
C ASN A 27 10.29 -4.44 -21.86
N TYR A 28 10.97 -3.45 -21.27
CA TYR A 28 10.33 -2.49 -20.37
C TYR A 28 9.22 -1.68 -21.04
N PHE A 29 9.43 -1.23 -22.26
CA PHE A 29 8.40 -0.48 -22.99
C PHE A 29 7.15 -1.32 -23.27
N LYS A 30 7.34 -2.57 -23.72
CA LYS A 30 6.23 -3.49 -24.02
C LYS A 30 5.45 -3.84 -22.74
N THR A 31 6.14 -4.16 -21.66
CA THR A 31 5.53 -4.48 -20.37
C THR A 31 4.70 -3.30 -19.85
N GLN A 32 5.25 -2.08 -19.91
CA GLN A 32 4.53 -0.88 -19.47
C GLN A 32 3.31 -0.59 -20.34
N LEU A 33 3.40 -0.75 -21.66
CA LEU A 33 2.27 -0.55 -22.57
C LEU A 33 1.12 -1.53 -22.26
N VAL A 34 1.44 -2.81 -22.07
CA VAL A 34 0.46 -3.84 -21.69
C VAL A 34 -0.16 -3.50 -20.34
N ALA A 35 0.64 -3.12 -19.34
CA ALA A 35 0.16 -2.74 -18.03
C ALA A 35 -0.81 -1.54 -18.06
N ILE A 36 -0.51 -0.52 -18.87
CA ILE A 36 -1.39 0.65 -19.07
C ILE A 36 -2.72 0.21 -19.69
N ILE A 37 -2.69 -0.60 -20.75
CA ILE A 37 -3.92 -1.07 -21.41
C ILE A 37 -4.77 -1.88 -20.43
N LEU A 38 -4.18 -2.84 -19.72
CA LEU A 38 -4.87 -3.65 -18.73
C LEU A 38 -5.43 -2.81 -17.59
N GLY A 39 -4.65 -1.84 -17.10
CA GLY A 39 -5.07 -0.91 -16.06
C GLY A 39 -6.25 -0.03 -16.49
N MET A 40 -6.23 0.49 -17.73
CA MET A 40 -7.32 1.29 -18.29
C MET A 40 -8.61 0.47 -18.45
N VAL A 41 -8.49 -0.76 -18.97
CA VAL A 41 -9.63 -1.67 -19.11
C VAL A 41 -10.19 -2.04 -17.74
N GLY A 42 -9.33 -2.39 -16.78
CA GLY A 42 -9.74 -2.68 -15.41
C GLY A 42 -10.42 -1.50 -14.73
N ALA A 43 -9.87 -0.29 -14.87
CA ALA A 43 -10.48 0.92 -14.35
C ALA A 43 -11.87 1.18 -14.97
N TRP A 44 -12.00 0.97 -16.28
CA TRP A 44 -13.29 1.11 -16.95
C TRP A 44 -14.32 0.09 -16.47
N ILE A 45 -13.93 -1.18 -16.34
CA ILE A 45 -14.81 -2.23 -15.78
C ILE A 45 -15.26 -1.89 -14.36
N LEU A 46 -14.35 -1.40 -13.53
CA LEU A 46 -14.66 -1.00 -12.14
C LEU A 46 -15.66 0.15 -12.08
N THR A 47 -15.72 1.05 -13.08
CA THR A 47 -16.74 2.11 -13.11
C THR A 47 -18.16 1.58 -13.34
N LEU A 48 -18.31 0.36 -13.86
CA LEU A 48 -19.61 -0.28 -14.11
C LEU A 48 -20.13 -1.04 -12.88
N ILE A 49 -19.30 -1.25 -11.87
CA ILE A 49 -19.63 -2.03 -10.67
C ILE A 49 -20.01 -1.05 -9.55
N ASP A 50 -21.14 -1.32 -8.89
CA ASP A 50 -21.54 -0.56 -7.69
C ASP A 50 -20.54 -0.80 -6.56
N TYR A 51 -19.91 0.28 -6.09
CA TYR A 51 -18.95 0.22 -4.98
C TYR A 51 -19.57 -0.31 -3.68
N ASN A 52 -20.91 -0.16 -3.47
CA ASN A 52 -21.60 -0.72 -2.31
C ASN A 52 -21.61 -2.26 -2.37
N ALA A 53 -21.76 -2.83 -3.57
CA ALA A 53 -21.68 -4.27 -3.77
C ALA A 53 -20.27 -4.80 -3.41
N ILE A 54 -19.23 -4.11 -3.88
CA ILE A 54 -17.84 -4.46 -3.51
C ILE A 54 -17.64 -4.33 -2.00
N ALA A 55 -18.07 -3.21 -1.41
CA ALA A 55 -17.93 -2.96 0.02
C ALA A 55 -18.74 -3.93 0.90
N SER A 56 -19.77 -4.59 0.38
CA SER A 56 -20.52 -5.61 1.14
C SER A 56 -19.67 -6.87 1.43
N PHE A 57 -18.69 -7.17 0.58
CA PHE A 57 -17.76 -8.29 0.73
C PHE A 57 -16.45 -7.91 1.43
N TRP A 58 -16.41 -6.78 2.16
CA TRP A 58 -15.19 -6.24 2.77
C TRP A 58 -14.41 -7.26 3.62
N TYR A 59 -15.10 -8.15 4.34
CA TYR A 59 -14.47 -9.16 5.19
C TYR A 59 -13.75 -10.24 4.37
N LEU A 60 -14.29 -10.62 3.19
CA LEU A 60 -13.63 -11.54 2.27
C LEU A 60 -12.40 -10.87 1.64
N ILE A 61 -12.54 -9.60 1.25
CA ILE A 61 -11.44 -8.79 0.70
C ILE A 61 -10.32 -8.66 1.73
N ALA A 62 -10.65 -8.38 3.00
CA ALA A 62 -9.68 -8.30 4.08
C ALA A 62 -8.98 -9.64 4.31
N GLY A 63 -9.73 -10.73 4.40
CA GLY A 63 -9.18 -12.08 4.57
C GLY A 63 -8.25 -12.49 3.42
N PHE A 64 -8.68 -12.26 2.18
CA PHE A 64 -7.84 -12.52 1.01
C PHE A 64 -6.57 -11.67 0.99
N SER A 65 -6.65 -10.41 1.39
CA SER A 65 -5.49 -9.51 1.46
C SER A 65 -4.45 -10.00 2.47
N ILE A 66 -4.89 -10.39 3.66
CA ILE A 66 -4.00 -10.95 4.68
C ILE A 66 -3.38 -12.25 4.18
N PHE A 67 -4.20 -13.15 3.60
CA PHE A 67 -3.71 -14.39 3.02
C PHE A 67 -2.64 -14.13 1.95
N LEU A 68 -2.88 -13.19 1.03
CA LEU A 68 -1.94 -12.85 -0.04
C LEU A 68 -0.61 -12.32 0.51
N MET A 69 -0.65 -11.46 1.53
CA MET A 69 0.56 -10.92 2.15
C MET A 69 1.33 -12.00 2.92
N VAL A 70 0.63 -12.84 3.68
CA VAL A 70 1.26 -13.97 4.39
C VAL A 70 1.85 -14.98 3.39
N TYR A 71 1.13 -15.30 2.31
CA TYR A 71 1.65 -16.14 1.24
C TYR A 71 2.94 -15.57 0.65
N THR A 72 2.96 -14.27 0.36
CA THR A 72 4.15 -13.60 -0.16
C THR A 72 5.31 -13.61 0.83
N LEU A 73 5.04 -13.43 2.13
CA LEU A 73 6.06 -13.50 3.17
C LEU A 73 6.72 -14.89 3.22
N LEU A 74 5.95 -15.97 3.02
CA LEU A 74 6.45 -17.35 3.09
C LEU A 74 7.10 -17.79 1.78
N PHE A 75 6.46 -17.53 0.64
CA PHE A 75 6.80 -18.07 -0.67
C PHE A 75 7.25 -17.03 -1.70
N GLY A 76 7.28 -15.75 -1.33
CA GLY A 76 7.70 -14.67 -2.21
C GLY A 76 9.16 -14.75 -2.59
N ILE A 77 9.50 -14.14 -3.71
CA ILE A 77 10.87 -13.95 -4.16
C ILE A 77 11.40 -12.60 -3.69
N SER A 78 12.69 -12.57 -3.37
CA SER A 78 13.42 -11.32 -3.11
C SER A 78 13.94 -10.79 -4.43
N ILE A 79 13.69 -9.51 -4.70
CA ILE A 79 14.38 -8.78 -5.77
C ILE A 79 15.45 -7.97 -5.04
N GLU A 80 16.71 -8.28 -5.31
CA GLU A 80 17.84 -7.50 -4.78
C GLU A 80 17.67 -6.06 -5.25
N SER A 81 17.46 -5.16 -4.32
CA SER A 81 17.60 -3.74 -4.60
C SER A 81 19.09 -3.40 -4.66
N THR A 82 19.43 -2.35 -5.40
CA THR A 82 20.79 -1.79 -5.49
C THR A 82 21.40 -1.50 -4.11
N ASP A 83 20.58 -1.43 -3.08
CA ASP A 83 20.94 -1.10 -1.71
C ASP A 83 21.16 -2.35 -0.82
N GLY A 84 21.16 -3.56 -1.39
CA GLY A 84 21.42 -4.81 -0.66
C GLY A 84 20.27 -5.32 0.22
N VAL A 85 19.09 -4.72 0.14
CA VAL A 85 17.89 -5.15 0.90
C VAL A 85 17.16 -6.24 0.13
N ASN A 86 17.07 -7.40 0.74
CA ASN A 86 16.29 -8.53 0.24
C ASN A 86 14.82 -8.40 0.64
N ALA A 87 14.06 -7.54 -0.05
CA ALA A 87 12.63 -7.41 0.17
C ALA A 87 11.88 -8.59 -0.45
N LYS A 88 11.31 -9.45 0.40
CA LYS A 88 10.52 -10.63 0.02
C LYS A 88 9.07 -10.25 -0.26
N ALA A 89 8.85 -9.33 -1.20
CA ALA A 89 7.56 -8.69 -1.45
C ALA A 89 6.91 -9.06 -2.79
N TRP A 90 7.57 -9.91 -3.59
CA TRP A 90 7.19 -10.20 -4.95
C TRP A 90 6.76 -11.65 -5.16
N ILE A 91 5.74 -11.87 -5.97
CA ILE A 91 5.29 -13.19 -6.42
C ILE A 91 5.71 -13.36 -7.88
N ASN A 92 6.38 -14.47 -8.17
CA ASN A 92 6.73 -14.82 -9.55
C ASN A 92 5.54 -15.47 -10.25
N LEU A 93 5.03 -14.86 -11.32
CA LEU A 93 3.95 -15.39 -12.14
C LEU A 93 4.48 -16.09 -13.42
N GLY A 94 5.79 -16.34 -13.51
CA GLY A 94 6.44 -16.96 -14.65
C GLY A 94 6.82 -15.97 -15.76
N VAL A 95 5.89 -15.17 -16.24
CA VAL A 95 6.11 -14.16 -17.29
C VAL A 95 6.48 -12.79 -16.73
N THR A 96 6.00 -12.49 -15.51
CA THR A 96 6.24 -11.23 -14.81
C THR A 96 6.22 -11.44 -13.31
N THR A 97 6.73 -10.47 -12.57
CA THR A 97 6.63 -10.43 -11.10
C THR A 97 5.49 -9.50 -10.69
N PHE A 98 4.83 -9.84 -9.60
CA PHE A 98 3.72 -9.09 -9.04
C PHE A 98 3.99 -8.78 -7.58
N GLN A 99 3.86 -7.53 -7.17
CA GLN A 99 4.01 -7.10 -5.78
C GLN A 99 2.65 -7.17 -5.07
N SER A 100 2.57 -7.99 -4.02
CA SER A 100 1.31 -8.22 -3.30
C SER A 100 0.79 -6.96 -2.62
N SER A 101 1.66 -6.10 -2.10
CA SER A 101 1.29 -4.85 -1.43
C SER A 101 0.54 -3.87 -2.37
N GLU A 102 0.79 -3.91 -3.69
CA GLU A 102 0.08 -3.06 -4.65
C GLU A 102 -1.42 -3.38 -4.70
N LEU A 103 -1.78 -4.65 -4.75
CA LEU A 103 -3.19 -5.07 -4.72
C LEU A 103 -3.81 -4.82 -3.34
N VAL A 104 -3.04 -5.10 -2.28
CA VAL A 104 -3.52 -4.94 -0.91
C VAL A 104 -3.77 -3.48 -0.55
N LYS A 105 -3.08 -2.50 -1.15
CA LYS A 105 -3.41 -1.07 -1.00
C LYS A 105 -4.85 -0.77 -1.46
N ILE A 106 -5.26 -1.32 -2.60
CA ILE A 106 -6.63 -1.15 -3.10
C ILE A 106 -7.63 -1.81 -2.15
N ALA A 107 -7.35 -3.04 -1.74
CA ALA A 107 -8.18 -3.77 -0.79
C ALA A 107 -8.29 -3.07 0.57
N PHE A 108 -7.18 -2.51 1.06
CA PHE A 108 -7.14 -1.71 2.29
C PHE A 108 -8.03 -0.47 2.19
N MET A 109 -7.98 0.28 1.07
CA MET A 109 -8.87 1.44 0.88
C MET A 109 -10.33 1.04 1.03
N ILE A 110 -10.75 -0.07 0.42
CA ILE A 110 -12.13 -0.54 0.46
C ILE A 110 -12.53 -0.98 1.88
N THR A 111 -11.71 -1.83 2.49
CA THR A 111 -12.01 -2.42 3.81
C THR A 111 -11.94 -1.38 4.93
N PHE A 112 -10.97 -0.48 4.85
CA PHE A 112 -10.79 0.57 5.82
C PHE A 112 -11.87 1.67 5.70
N ALA A 113 -12.25 2.04 4.47
CA ALA A 113 -13.38 2.95 4.23
C ALA A 113 -14.69 2.37 4.78
N LYS A 114 -14.94 1.07 4.57
CA LYS A 114 -16.12 0.40 5.14
C LYS A 114 -16.09 0.38 6.66
N HIS A 115 -14.94 0.09 7.27
CA HIS A 115 -14.79 0.15 8.73
C HIS A 115 -15.07 1.56 9.27
N LEU A 116 -14.50 2.59 8.63
CA LEU A 116 -14.76 4.00 8.99
C LEU A 116 -16.24 4.37 8.85
N SER A 117 -16.92 3.96 7.75
CA SER A 117 -18.34 4.21 7.53
C SER A 117 -19.19 3.63 8.66
N ILE A 118 -18.97 2.36 9.03
CA ILE A 118 -19.69 1.70 10.12
C ILE A 118 -19.52 2.46 11.45
N LEU A 119 -18.30 2.88 11.76
CA LEU A 119 -18.02 3.62 12.99
C LEU A 119 -18.60 5.03 12.97
N LYS A 120 -18.61 5.68 11.82
CA LYS A 120 -19.19 7.02 11.62
C LYS A 120 -20.72 6.99 11.78
N GLU A 121 -21.39 6.04 11.13
CA GLU A 121 -22.85 5.86 11.21
C GLU A 121 -23.33 5.59 12.65
N ARG A 122 -22.50 4.94 13.46
CA ARG A 122 -22.76 4.63 14.87
C ARG A 122 -22.23 5.69 15.83
N GLU A 123 -21.69 6.80 15.34
CA GLU A 123 -21.07 7.89 16.13
C GLU A 123 -19.91 7.42 17.06
N LEU A 124 -19.24 6.32 16.71
CA LEU A 124 -18.23 5.68 17.53
C LEU A 124 -16.80 6.25 17.31
N LEU A 125 -16.59 7.11 16.30
CA LEU A 125 -15.29 7.74 16.02
C LEU A 125 -14.76 8.64 17.15
N ARG A 126 -15.59 8.94 18.15
CA ARG A 126 -15.22 9.69 19.37
C ARG A 126 -14.69 8.81 20.50
N ARG A 127 -14.85 7.49 20.41
CA ARG A 127 -14.46 6.54 21.46
C ARG A 127 -13.07 5.99 21.18
N PHE A 128 -12.17 6.09 22.15
CA PHE A 128 -10.79 5.64 22.04
C PHE A 128 -10.66 4.19 21.55
N VAL A 129 -11.44 3.26 22.10
CA VAL A 129 -11.38 1.83 21.75
C VAL A 129 -11.62 1.60 20.24
N HIS A 130 -12.59 2.30 19.66
CA HIS A 130 -12.90 2.14 18.23
C HIS A 130 -11.84 2.76 17.34
N VAL A 131 -11.25 3.89 17.75
CA VAL A 131 -10.11 4.49 17.05
C VAL A 131 -8.87 3.61 17.17
N ALA A 132 -8.64 2.98 18.33
CA ALA A 132 -7.56 2.01 18.48
C ALA A 132 -7.76 0.78 17.57
N LEU A 133 -9.00 0.29 17.39
CA LEU A 133 -9.31 -0.80 16.45
C LEU A 133 -9.05 -0.40 14.98
N LEU A 134 -9.26 0.88 14.61
CA LEU A 134 -8.81 1.39 13.30
C LEU A 134 -7.28 1.33 13.18
N GLY A 135 -6.57 1.68 14.25
CA GLY A 135 -5.11 1.52 14.31
C GLY A 135 -4.68 0.07 14.12
N VAL A 136 -5.33 -0.88 14.80
CA VAL A 136 -5.05 -2.33 14.62
C VAL A 136 -5.31 -2.77 13.18
N HIS A 137 -6.41 -2.33 12.56
CA HIS A 137 -6.69 -2.64 11.15
C HIS A 137 -5.55 -2.18 10.22
N ALA A 138 -4.99 -0.99 10.45
CA ALA A 138 -3.89 -0.45 9.67
C ALA A 138 -2.55 -1.12 10.00
N LEU A 139 -2.31 -1.48 11.27
CA LEU A 139 -1.07 -2.12 11.71
C LEU A 139 -0.86 -3.51 11.09
N ILE A 140 -1.93 -4.22 10.71
CA ILE A 140 -1.80 -5.54 10.07
C ILE A 140 -1.03 -5.44 8.75
N PRO A 141 -1.47 -4.68 7.72
CA PRO A 141 -0.71 -4.57 6.49
C PRO A 141 0.63 -3.85 6.68
N ILE A 142 0.73 -2.85 7.56
CA ILE A 142 1.99 -2.17 7.89
C ILE A 142 3.02 -3.16 8.42
N GLY A 143 2.64 -3.97 9.42
CA GLY A 143 3.52 -4.96 10.02
C GLY A 143 3.93 -6.06 9.04
N LEU A 144 3.00 -6.54 8.20
CA LEU A 144 3.30 -7.54 7.18
C LEU A 144 4.26 -6.99 6.11
N CYS A 145 4.10 -5.73 5.66
CA CYS A 145 5.05 -5.09 4.75
C CYS A 145 6.44 -4.97 5.39
N HIS A 146 6.51 -4.55 6.66
CA HIS A 146 7.77 -4.46 7.39
C HIS A 146 8.47 -5.82 7.49
N LEU A 147 7.74 -6.89 7.84
CA LEU A 147 8.27 -8.25 7.88
C LEU A 147 8.75 -8.78 6.51
N GLN A 148 8.20 -8.24 5.42
CA GLN A 148 8.64 -8.52 4.06
C GLN A 148 9.88 -7.72 3.63
N GLY A 149 10.33 -6.75 4.45
CA GLY A 149 11.40 -5.80 4.13
C GLY A 149 10.95 -4.67 3.20
N ASP A 150 9.63 -4.46 3.05
CA ASP A 150 9.05 -3.41 2.19
C ASP A 150 8.55 -2.22 3.04
N ASP A 151 9.49 -1.51 3.65
CA ASP A 151 9.20 -0.35 4.50
C ASP A 151 8.56 0.80 3.71
N GLY A 152 8.85 0.89 2.41
CA GLY A 152 8.23 1.87 1.52
C GLY A 152 6.71 1.67 1.42
N ALA A 153 6.26 0.43 1.19
CA ALA A 153 4.83 0.12 1.20
C ALA A 153 4.20 0.30 2.59
N ALA A 154 4.90 -0.08 3.67
CA ALA A 154 4.44 0.15 5.04
C ALA A 154 4.15 1.64 5.31
N MET A 155 5.04 2.54 4.86
CA MET A 155 4.86 3.98 4.96
C MET A 155 3.61 4.47 4.19
N ILE A 156 3.37 3.92 3.00
CA ILE A 156 2.18 4.26 2.20
C ILE A 156 0.90 3.85 2.96
N PHE A 157 0.83 2.64 3.53
CA PHE A 157 -0.33 2.22 4.35
C PHE A 157 -0.53 3.14 5.56
N PHE A 158 0.53 3.57 6.21
CA PHE A 158 0.46 4.53 7.31
C PHE A 158 -0.11 5.88 6.86
N CYS A 159 0.36 6.43 5.74
CA CYS A 159 -0.17 7.66 5.16
C CYS A 159 -1.65 7.53 4.78
N MET A 160 -2.05 6.38 4.18
CA MET A 160 -3.45 6.09 3.85
C MET A 160 -4.33 6.04 5.11
N PHE A 161 -3.86 5.38 6.18
CA PHE A 161 -4.53 5.35 7.48
C PHE A 161 -4.78 6.75 8.03
N LEU A 162 -3.75 7.62 8.03
CA LEU A 162 -3.86 8.99 8.52
C LEU A 162 -4.85 9.81 7.68
N ALA A 163 -4.68 9.79 6.35
CA ALA A 163 -5.50 10.59 5.43
C ALA A 163 -6.99 10.17 5.49
N MET A 164 -7.26 8.86 5.46
CA MET A 164 -8.63 8.34 5.49
C MET A 164 -9.29 8.57 6.85
N SER A 165 -8.57 8.39 7.96
CA SER A 165 -9.08 8.64 9.32
C SER A 165 -9.38 10.12 9.52
N PHE A 166 -8.50 11.01 9.04
CA PHE A 166 -8.73 12.45 9.08
C PHE A 166 -9.93 12.87 8.26
N GLY A 167 -10.05 12.38 7.02
CA GLY A 167 -11.18 12.65 6.13
C GLY A 167 -12.52 12.12 6.66
N ALA A 168 -12.51 11.02 7.42
CA ALA A 168 -13.70 10.48 8.07
C ALA A 168 -14.19 11.30 9.27
N GLY A 169 -13.32 12.16 9.84
CA GLY A 169 -13.62 13.02 10.99
C GLY A 169 -13.21 12.43 12.34
N VAL A 170 -12.19 11.56 12.36
CA VAL A 170 -11.54 11.14 13.62
C VAL A 170 -10.98 12.37 14.32
N GLN A 171 -11.14 12.46 15.64
CA GLN A 171 -10.78 13.66 16.41
C GLN A 171 -9.27 13.89 16.41
N LEU A 172 -8.83 15.13 16.21
CA LEU A 172 -7.43 15.54 16.13
C LEU A 172 -6.59 15.11 17.36
N ARG A 173 -7.21 15.03 18.54
CA ARG A 173 -6.53 14.57 19.77
C ARG A 173 -5.91 13.17 19.63
N TYR A 174 -6.50 12.28 18.83
CA TYR A 174 -5.97 10.93 18.62
C TYR A 174 -4.73 10.96 17.73
N PHE A 175 -4.68 11.86 16.74
CA PHE A 175 -3.48 12.06 15.92
C PHE A 175 -2.35 12.68 16.74
N ILE A 176 -2.65 13.68 17.57
CA ILE A 176 -1.67 14.27 18.48
C ILE A 176 -1.11 13.21 19.43
N GLY A 177 -2.00 12.39 20.02
CA GLY A 177 -1.59 11.27 20.89
C GLY A 177 -0.73 10.23 20.15
N LEU A 178 -1.09 9.88 18.91
CA LEU A 178 -0.32 8.97 18.06
C LEU A 178 1.09 9.52 17.78
N PHE A 179 1.18 10.76 17.31
CA PHE A 179 2.49 11.39 17.03
C PHE A 179 3.33 11.60 18.28
N ALA A 180 2.71 11.94 19.41
CA ALA A 180 3.40 12.02 20.70
C ALA A 180 3.95 10.64 21.11
N ALA A 181 3.16 9.57 20.96
CA ALA A 181 3.62 8.21 21.25
C ALA A 181 4.77 7.78 20.34
N ILE A 182 4.68 8.08 19.02
CA ILE A 182 5.77 7.83 18.07
C ILE A 182 7.01 8.61 18.48
N GLY A 183 6.88 9.90 18.83
CA GLY A 183 8.01 10.75 19.24
C GLY A 183 8.70 10.22 20.50
N VAL A 184 7.95 9.72 21.48
CA VAL A 184 8.50 9.08 22.69
C VAL A 184 9.15 7.74 22.38
N ALA A 185 8.55 6.94 21.50
CA ALA A 185 9.09 5.64 21.12
C ALA A 185 10.31 5.75 20.17
N PHE A 186 10.41 6.82 19.39
CA PHE A 186 11.43 7.00 18.36
C PHE A 186 12.86 6.81 18.86
N PRO A 187 13.31 7.41 20.01
CA PRO A 187 14.66 7.18 20.52
C PRO A 187 14.96 5.70 20.85
N PHE A 188 13.95 4.96 21.32
CA PHE A 188 14.09 3.53 21.60
C PHE A 188 14.18 2.72 20.33
N VAL A 189 13.29 3.01 19.35
CA VAL A 189 13.28 2.38 18.01
C VAL A 189 14.61 2.65 17.32
N TRP A 190 15.09 3.90 17.33
CA TRP A 190 16.35 4.31 16.74
C TRP A 190 17.54 3.54 17.32
N ARG A 191 17.57 3.37 18.65
CA ARG A 191 18.74 2.79 19.34
C ARG A 191 18.74 1.25 19.32
N TYR A 192 17.57 0.60 19.35
CA TYR A 192 17.46 -0.82 19.63
C TYR A 192 16.81 -1.65 18.51
N LEU A 193 16.07 -1.02 17.61
CA LEU A 193 15.26 -1.73 16.61
C LEU A 193 15.68 -1.46 15.16
N LEU A 194 16.34 -0.32 14.89
CA LEU A 194 16.81 -0.01 13.54
C LEU A 194 18.20 -0.61 13.33
N ASP A 195 18.36 -1.34 12.23
CA ASP A 195 19.65 -1.80 11.74
C ASP A 195 20.50 -0.64 11.22
N ASP A 196 21.82 -0.79 11.19
CA ASP A 196 22.75 0.26 10.74
C ASP A 196 22.41 0.75 9.33
N TYR A 197 22.02 -0.16 8.44
CA TYR A 197 21.55 0.16 7.10
C TYR A 197 20.31 1.11 7.09
N GLN A 198 19.34 0.89 7.99
CA GLN A 198 18.16 1.75 8.07
C GLN A 198 18.50 3.12 8.64
N ARG A 199 19.49 3.20 9.53
CA ARG A 199 19.99 4.48 10.09
C ARG A 199 20.71 5.30 9.03
N ASP A 200 21.53 4.66 8.18
CA ASP A 200 22.29 5.33 7.13
C ASP A 200 21.42 6.00 6.05
N ARG A 201 20.15 5.61 5.96
CA ARG A 201 19.17 6.30 5.08
C ARG A 201 18.71 7.66 5.61
N PHE A 202 18.92 7.94 6.90
CA PHE A 202 18.48 9.16 7.55
C PHE A 202 19.65 10.10 7.91
N THR A 203 20.87 9.66 7.76
CA THR A 203 22.10 10.44 7.97
C THR A 203 22.80 10.76 6.66
#